data_5643799d45b127ec72bc37590a01ae1c
#
_entry.id   5643799d45b127ec72bc37590a01ae1c
#
_cell.length_a   1.000
_cell.length_b   1.000
_cell.length_c   1.000
_cell.angle_alpha   90.00
_cell.angle_beta   90.00
_cell.angle_gamma   90.00
#
_symmetry.space_group_name_H-M   'P 1'
#
loop_
_entity.id
_entity.type
_entity.pdbx_description
1 polymer ?
#
loop_
_entity_poly.entity_id
_entity_poly.type
_entity_poly.pdbx_seq_one_letter_code
_entity_poly.pdbx_strand_id
1 'polypeptide(L)'
;MKKIKSVGVIDDDPITIFGIKKMLNSLNICDTVITYTNGKQAIEGLKGLFEQQAEVPEVLFLDINMPIMDGWQFLEEFIALPLTQKVRINILTSSIDPLDRNNWEYYRTRTHHIIDFKHKPIRMKDIEEITKAA
;
A
#
# COMPACT_ATOMS: atom_id res chain seq x y z
N MET A 1 8.67 -18.61 -8.64
CA MET A 1 8.30 -17.27 -8.16
C MET A 1 7.91 -17.35 -6.69
N LYS A 2 8.48 -16.48 -5.88
CA LYS A 2 8.19 -16.47 -4.44
C LYS A 2 6.81 -15.90 -4.19
N LYS A 3 5.97 -16.63 -3.47
CA LYS A 3 4.63 -16.19 -3.12
C LYS A 3 4.67 -15.21 -1.95
N ILE A 4 3.93 -14.12 -2.06
CA ILE A 4 3.81 -13.10 -1.01
C ILE A 4 2.78 -13.57 0.00
N LYS A 5 3.06 -13.45 1.30
CA LYS A 5 2.13 -13.90 2.33
C LYS A 5 0.89 -13.02 2.41
N SER A 6 1.07 -11.71 2.50
CA SER A 6 -0.08 -10.82 2.52
C SER A 6 0.18 -9.50 1.81
N VAL A 7 -0.88 -8.96 1.25
CA VAL A 7 -0.91 -7.67 0.56
C VAL A 7 -2.01 -6.83 1.20
N GLY A 8 -1.73 -5.57 1.48
CA GLY A 8 -2.72 -4.63 1.99
C GLY A 8 -3.19 -3.69 0.89
N VAL A 9 -4.49 -3.45 0.82
CA VAL A 9 -5.08 -2.48 -0.12
C VAL A 9 -5.81 -1.43 0.69
N ILE A 10 -5.38 -0.18 0.58
CA ILE A 10 -5.91 0.95 1.33
C ILE A 10 -6.50 1.94 0.34
N ASP A 11 -7.82 1.94 0.20
CA ASP A 11 -8.52 2.76 -0.78
C ASP A 11 -9.98 2.90 -0.35
N ASP A 12 -10.57 4.09 -0.52
CA ASP A 12 -11.96 4.30 -0.16
C ASP A 12 -12.93 3.89 -1.28
N ASP A 13 -12.41 3.55 -2.46
CA ASP A 13 -13.22 3.13 -3.59
C ASP A 13 -13.33 1.61 -3.65
N PRO A 14 -14.51 1.04 -3.39
CA PRO A 14 -14.69 -0.41 -3.42
C PRO A 14 -14.45 -1.03 -4.79
N ILE A 15 -14.61 -0.26 -5.87
CA ILE A 15 -14.34 -0.75 -7.22
C ILE A 15 -12.85 -0.96 -7.42
N THR A 16 -12.02 -0.03 -6.95
CA THR A 16 -10.57 -0.16 -7.01
C THR A 16 -10.09 -1.34 -6.17
N ILE A 17 -10.61 -1.48 -4.96
CA ILE A 17 -10.28 -2.62 -4.08
C ILE A 17 -10.62 -3.94 -4.78
N PHE A 18 -11.83 -4.04 -5.32
CA PHE A 18 -12.27 -5.25 -6.01
C PHE A 18 -11.36 -5.58 -7.19
N GLY A 19 -11.02 -4.58 -7.99
CA GLY A 19 -10.15 -4.77 -9.15
C GLY A 19 -8.77 -5.28 -8.79
N ILE A 20 -8.15 -4.70 -7.77
CA ILE A 20 -6.82 -5.12 -7.31
C ILE A 20 -6.86 -6.53 -6.75
N LYS A 21 -7.87 -6.84 -5.90
CA LYS A 21 -8.04 -8.18 -5.34
C LYS A 21 -8.20 -9.22 -6.45
N LYS A 22 -9.01 -8.91 -7.46
CA LYS A 22 -9.25 -9.82 -8.58
C LYS A 22 -7.96 -10.10 -9.36
N MET A 23 -7.16 -9.07 -9.61
CA MET A 23 -5.88 -9.23 -10.29
C MET A 23 -4.90 -10.07 -9.47
N LEU A 24 -4.81 -9.81 -8.17
CA LEU A 24 -3.94 -10.58 -7.28
C LEU A 24 -4.35 -12.05 -7.23
N ASN A 25 -5.65 -12.32 -7.17
CA ASN A 25 -6.17 -13.68 -7.15
C ASN A 25 -5.92 -14.40 -8.48
N SER A 26 -6.09 -13.71 -9.61
CA SER A 26 -5.85 -14.27 -10.94
C SER A 26 -4.40 -14.71 -11.12
N LEU A 27 -3.48 -13.94 -10.56
CA LEU A 27 -2.04 -14.25 -10.65
C LEU A 27 -1.59 -15.23 -9.58
N ASN A 28 -2.43 -15.50 -8.58
CA ASN A 28 -2.13 -16.42 -7.48
C ASN A 28 -0.78 -16.13 -6.83
N ILE A 29 -0.52 -14.86 -6.53
CA ILE A 29 0.79 -14.41 -6.06
C ILE A 29 0.84 -14.09 -4.57
N CYS A 30 -0.30 -14.09 -3.88
CA CYS A 30 -0.33 -13.87 -2.44
C CYS A 30 -1.36 -14.77 -1.76
N ASP A 31 -1.14 -15.06 -0.48
CA ASP A 31 -2.03 -15.92 0.29
C ASP A 31 -3.23 -15.15 0.84
N THR A 32 -3.00 -13.90 1.27
CA THR A 32 -4.03 -13.10 1.95
C THR A 32 -4.02 -11.67 1.42
N VAL A 33 -5.20 -11.10 1.24
CA VAL A 33 -5.38 -9.68 0.91
C VAL A 33 -6.16 -9.04 2.05
N ILE A 34 -5.59 -8.01 2.67
CA ILE A 34 -6.23 -7.24 3.74
C ILE A 34 -6.63 -5.89 3.16
N THR A 35 -7.86 -5.45 3.43
CA THR A 35 -8.36 -4.21 2.87
C THR A 35 -8.76 -3.21 3.96
N TYR A 36 -8.50 -1.93 3.70
CA TYR A 36 -8.90 -0.83 4.56
C TYR A 36 -9.50 0.26 3.70
N THR A 37 -10.49 0.98 4.23
CA THR A 37 -11.24 1.98 3.46
C THR A 37 -10.80 3.42 3.72
N ASN A 38 -9.93 3.64 4.68
CA ASN A 38 -9.32 4.95 4.91
C ASN A 38 -8.00 4.81 5.67
N GLY A 39 -7.25 5.90 5.76
CA GLY A 39 -5.94 5.89 6.38
C GLY A 39 -5.97 5.58 7.87
N LYS A 40 -6.98 6.08 8.57
CA LYS A 40 -7.10 5.83 10.02
C LYS A 40 -7.34 4.36 10.32
N GLN A 41 -8.28 3.74 9.59
CA GLN A 41 -8.55 2.32 9.72
C GLN A 41 -7.30 1.49 9.43
N ALA A 42 -6.57 1.88 8.39
CA ALA A 42 -5.35 1.19 7.98
C ALA A 42 -4.26 1.27 9.04
N ILE A 43 -3.98 2.46 9.56
CA ILE A 43 -2.90 2.61 10.55
C ILE A 43 -3.25 1.90 11.86
N GLU A 44 -4.49 1.95 12.29
CA GLU A 44 -4.93 1.22 13.49
C GLU A 44 -4.81 -0.29 13.29
N GLY A 45 -5.22 -0.80 12.13
CA GLY A 45 -5.13 -2.22 11.82
C GLY A 45 -3.69 -2.71 11.72
N LEU A 46 -2.86 -1.98 11.01
CA LEU A 46 -1.45 -2.36 10.80
C LEU A 46 -0.64 -2.23 12.10
N LYS A 47 -0.90 -1.19 12.88
CA LYS A 47 -0.27 -1.02 14.18
C LYS A 47 -0.66 -2.16 15.12
N GLY A 48 -1.93 -2.58 15.08
CA GLY A 48 -2.41 -3.73 15.85
C GLY A 48 -1.68 -5.01 15.48
N LEU A 49 -1.49 -5.28 14.19
CA LEU A 49 -0.73 -6.44 13.73
C LEU A 49 0.70 -6.40 14.26
N PHE A 50 1.33 -5.24 14.16
CA PHE A 50 2.70 -5.06 14.64
C PHE A 50 2.80 -5.31 16.15
N GLU A 51 1.89 -4.73 16.94
CA GLU A 51 1.90 -4.87 18.40
C GLU A 51 1.65 -6.31 18.85
N GLN A 52 0.86 -7.06 18.08
CA GLN A 52 0.57 -8.47 18.36
C GLN A 52 1.64 -9.41 17.80
N GLN A 53 2.68 -8.88 17.20
CA GLN A 53 3.72 -9.64 16.52
C GLN A 53 3.15 -10.55 15.41
N ALA A 54 2.03 -10.13 14.84
CA ALA A 54 1.45 -10.79 13.69
C ALA A 54 2.11 -10.26 12.41
N GLU A 55 1.88 -10.94 11.29
CA GLU A 55 2.50 -10.55 10.03
C GLU A 55 1.91 -9.27 9.47
N VAL A 56 2.77 -8.28 9.22
CA VAL A 56 2.41 -7.06 8.52
C VAL A 56 2.54 -7.34 7.02
N PRO A 57 1.62 -6.83 6.18
CA PRO A 57 1.72 -7.06 4.73
C PRO A 57 3.06 -6.62 4.16
N GLU A 58 3.58 -7.43 3.24
CA GLU A 58 4.85 -7.16 2.55
C GLU A 58 4.71 -6.08 1.49
N VAL A 59 3.50 -5.94 0.94
CA VAL A 59 3.18 -4.99 -0.12
C VAL A 59 1.91 -4.25 0.25
N LEU A 60 1.91 -2.93 0.09
CA LEU A 60 0.74 -2.09 0.29
C LEU A 60 0.42 -1.35 -1.00
N PHE A 61 -0.87 -1.27 -1.34
CA PHE A 61 -1.40 -0.36 -2.34
C PHE A 61 -2.14 0.74 -1.59
N LEU A 62 -1.73 1.98 -1.78
CA LEU A 62 -2.20 3.11 -0.97
C LEU A 62 -2.76 4.22 -1.85
N ASP A 63 -4.05 4.50 -1.70
CA ASP A 63 -4.69 5.66 -2.31
C ASP A 63 -4.35 6.92 -1.51
N ILE A 64 -4.24 8.04 -2.19
CA ILE A 64 -3.92 9.32 -1.54
C ILE A 64 -5.18 10.02 -1.05
N ASN A 65 -6.22 10.09 -1.87
CA ASN A 65 -7.42 10.88 -1.56
C ASN A 65 -8.46 10.03 -0.86
N MET A 66 -8.42 10.04 0.47
CA MET A 66 -9.37 9.30 1.31
C MET A 66 -9.92 10.22 2.40
N PRO A 67 -11.16 9.97 2.88
CA PRO A 67 -11.70 10.73 3.99
C PRO A 67 -11.02 10.39 5.32
N ILE A 68 -11.18 11.25 6.30
CA ILE A 68 -10.70 11.09 7.69
C ILE A 68 -9.19 11.23 7.78
N MET A 69 -8.43 10.36 7.12
CA MET A 69 -6.98 10.41 7.06
C MET A 69 -6.56 10.05 5.62
N ASP A 70 -5.90 10.97 4.94
CA ASP A 70 -5.45 10.73 3.57
C ASP A 70 -4.19 9.84 3.54
N GLY A 71 -3.74 9.52 2.33
CA GLY A 71 -2.59 8.62 2.16
C GLY A 71 -1.29 9.19 2.69
N TRP A 72 -1.08 10.50 2.59
CA TRP A 72 0.15 11.13 3.10
C TRP A 72 0.19 11.12 4.62
N GLN A 73 -0.94 11.39 5.26
CA GLN A 73 -1.05 11.32 6.72
C GLN A 73 -0.84 9.89 7.22
N PHE A 74 -1.43 8.91 6.52
CA PHE A 74 -1.21 7.49 6.82
C PHE A 74 0.28 7.16 6.73
N LEU A 75 0.92 7.57 5.64
CA LEU A 75 2.32 7.24 5.38
C LEU A 75 3.22 7.79 6.47
N GLU A 76 2.98 9.02 6.92
CA GLU A 76 3.74 9.63 8.01
C GLU A 76 3.70 8.79 9.27
N GLU A 77 2.52 8.28 9.64
CA GLU A 77 2.39 7.45 10.81
C GLU A 77 2.95 6.05 10.59
N PHE A 78 2.79 5.50 9.39
CA PHE A 78 3.28 4.16 9.09
C PHE A 78 4.81 4.07 9.15
N ILE A 79 5.50 5.03 8.55
CA ILE A 79 6.97 5.01 8.54
C ILE A 79 7.56 5.27 9.93
N ALA A 80 6.78 5.80 10.86
CA ALA A 80 7.19 5.98 12.25
C ALA A 80 7.12 4.68 13.06
N LEU A 81 6.43 3.65 12.56
CA LEU A 81 6.40 2.36 13.23
C LEU A 81 7.77 1.69 13.13
N PRO A 82 8.30 1.15 14.25
CA PRO A 82 9.66 0.57 14.24
C PRO A 82 9.67 -0.85 13.62
N LEU A 83 9.20 -0.95 12.40
CA LEU A 83 9.22 -2.20 11.65
C LEU A 83 10.63 -2.45 11.11
N THR A 84 11.15 -3.65 11.35
CA THR A 84 12.45 -4.05 10.79
C THR A 84 12.29 -4.58 9.37
N GLN A 85 11.12 -5.12 9.06
CA GLN A 85 10.82 -5.63 7.73
C GLN A 85 10.68 -4.48 6.74
N LYS A 86 11.12 -4.71 5.51
CA LYS A 86 10.98 -3.75 4.42
C LYS A 86 9.64 -3.98 3.73
N VAL A 87 8.76 -2.97 3.75
CA VAL A 87 7.46 -3.03 3.10
C VAL A 87 7.54 -2.24 1.79
N ARG A 88 6.98 -2.79 0.73
CA ARG A 88 6.88 -2.11 -0.54
C ARG A 88 5.54 -1.40 -0.62
N ILE A 89 5.57 -0.08 -0.61
CA ILE A 89 4.38 0.76 -0.61
C ILE A 89 4.20 1.35 -1.99
N ASN A 90 3.06 1.07 -2.61
CA ASN A 90 2.74 1.56 -3.94
C ASN A 90 1.64 2.60 -3.83
N ILE A 91 2.02 3.86 -3.98
CA ILE A 91 1.07 4.97 -3.96
C ILE A 91 0.32 5.00 -5.28
N LEU A 92 -1.00 4.97 -5.20
CA LEU A 92 -1.88 5.03 -6.36
C LEU A 92 -2.69 6.31 -6.30
N THR A 93 -2.67 7.09 -7.37
CA THR A 93 -3.43 8.33 -7.41
C THR A 93 -3.98 8.59 -8.80
N SER A 94 -5.16 9.19 -8.87
CA SER A 94 -5.71 9.74 -10.11
C SER A 94 -5.36 11.23 -10.24
N SER A 95 -4.74 11.81 -9.23
CA SER A 95 -4.36 13.22 -9.19
C SER A 95 -3.13 13.49 -10.06
N ILE A 96 -3.11 14.66 -10.71
CA ILE A 96 -1.94 15.14 -11.44
C ILE A 96 -1.28 16.32 -10.72
N ASP A 97 -1.66 16.55 -9.47
CA ASP A 97 -1.14 17.66 -8.67
C ASP A 97 0.36 17.46 -8.41
N PRO A 98 1.20 18.44 -8.77
CA PRO A 98 2.65 18.35 -8.51
C PRO A 98 3.01 18.18 -7.04
N LEU A 99 2.13 18.60 -6.12
CA LEU A 99 2.36 18.43 -4.68
C LEU A 99 2.44 16.96 -4.28
N ASP A 100 1.68 16.10 -4.96
CA ASP A 100 1.72 14.67 -4.66
C ASP A 100 3.08 14.08 -5.01
N ARG A 101 3.66 14.50 -6.11
CA ARG A 101 5.00 14.03 -6.49
C ARG A 101 6.07 14.57 -5.54
N ASN A 102 5.91 15.81 -5.09
CA ASN A 102 6.83 16.39 -4.11
C ASN A 102 6.75 15.65 -2.77
N ASN A 103 5.55 15.25 -2.35
CA ASN A 103 5.37 14.47 -1.14
C ASN A 103 6.04 13.10 -1.26
N TRP A 104 5.88 12.44 -2.41
CA TRP A 104 6.53 11.16 -2.67
C TRP A 104 8.06 11.27 -2.57
N GLU A 105 8.64 12.29 -3.20
CA GLU A 105 10.09 12.53 -3.14
C GLU A 105 10.55 12.77 -1.70
N TYR A 106 9.74 13.47 -0.91
CA TYR A 106 10.05 13.75 0.48
C TYR A 106 10.08 12.47 1.32
N TYR A 107 9.03 11.65 1.23
CA TYR A 107 8.90 10.48 2.10
C TYR A 107 9.81 9.32 1.69
N ARG A 108 10.02 9.09 0.41
CA ARG A 108 10.79 7.93 -0.05
C ARG A 108 12.25 7.93 0.44
N THR A 109 12.79 9.09 0.77
CA THR A 109 14.16 9.22 1.24
C THR A 109 14.26 9.16 2.77
N ARG A 110 13.14 9.06 3.48
CA ARG A 110 13.10 9.13 4.95
C ARG A 110 12.73 7.81 5.61
N THR A 111 12.73 6.74 4.86
CA THR A 111 12.35 5.42 5.36
C THR A 111 13.15 4.34 4.65
N HIS A 112 13.31 3.20 5.32
CA HIS A 112 13.93 2.02 4.71
C HIS A 112 12.94 1.26 3.81
N HIS A 113 11.66 1.57 3.92
CA HIS A 113 10.64 0.98 3.03
C HIS A 113 10.83 1.49 1.61
N ILE A 114 10.35 0.73 0.64
CA ILE A 114 10.37 1.13 -0.77
C ILE A 114 9.04 1.78 -1.08
N ILE A 115 9.06 3.04 -1.55
CA ILE A 115 7.84 3.75 -1.90
C ILE A 115 7.85 4.08 -3.39
N ASP A 116 6.93 3.46 -4.12
CA ASP A 116 6.73 3.71 -5.55
C ASP A 116 5.49 4.59 -5.73
N PHE A 117 5.46 5.34 -6.83
CA PHE A 117 4.37 6.27 -7.14
C PHE A 117 3.82 5.93 -8.52
N LYS A 118 2.52 5.59 -8.58
CA LYS A 118 1.87 5.19 -9.83
C LYS A 118 0.53 5.89 -10.01
N HIS A 119 0.16 6.14 -11.26
CA HIS A 119 -1.15 6.71 -11.57
C HIS A 119 -2.18 5.61 -11.78
N LYS A 120 -3.41 5.86 -11.35
CA LYS A 120 -4.54 4.98 -11.64
C LYS A 120 -4.94 5.11 -13.12
N PRO A 121 -5.49 4.07 -13.76
CA PRO A 121 -5.77 2.75 -13.18
C PRO A 121 -4.52 1.87 -13.14
N ILE A 122 -4.46 1.01 -12.12
CA ILE A 122 -3.39 0.02 -12.04
C ILE A 122 -3.76 -1.16 -12.94
N ARG A 123 -2.77 -1.72 -13.64
CA ARG A 123 -2.98 -2.81 -14.60
C ARG A 123 -2.34 -4.09 -14.10
N MET A 124 -2.73 -5.21 -14.72
CA MET A 124 -2.17 -6.52 -14.42
C MET A 124 -0.64 -6.51 -14.51
N LYS A 125 -0.10 -5.85 -15.53
CA LYS A 125 1.34 -5.70 -15.72
C LYS A 125 2.01 -5.01 -14.53
N ASP A 126 1.38 -3.98 -13.98
CA ASP A 126 1.90 -3.26 -12.82
C ASP A 126 1.93 -4.16 -11.60
N ILE A 127 0.88 -4.94 -11.40
CA ILE A 127 0.79 -5.91 -10.29
C ILE A 127 1.92 -6.95 -10.41
N GLU A 128 2.15 -7.47 -11.62
CA GLU A 128 3.21 -8.44 -11.86
C GLU A 128 4.59 -7.86 -11.52
N GLU A 129 4.88 -6.65 -11.96
CA GLU A 129 6.16 -5.99 -11.71
C GLU A 129 6.39 -5.74 -10.22
N ILE A 130 5.37 -5.24 -9.53
CA ILE A 130 5.44 -4.93 -8.11
C ILE A 130 5.70 -6.19 -7.30
N THR A 131 4.96 -7.25 -7.60
CA THR A 131 5.03 -8.48 -6.80
C THR A 131 6.26 -9.32 -7.11
N LYS A 132 6.82 -9.20 -8.30
CA LYS A 132 8.10 -9.85 -8.65
C LYS A 132 9.26 -9.29 -7.84
N ALA A 133 9.23 -8.00 -7.58
CA ALA A 133 10.31 -7.32 -6.88
C ALA A 133 10.22 -7.44 -5.35
N ALA A 134 9.10 -7.93 -4.86
CA ALA A 134 8.86 -8.05 -3.42
C ALA A 134 9.58 -9.25 -2.77
#